data_e1082a75bfd6b04ae92f4bffc24393e2
#
_entry.id   e1082a75bfd6b04ae92f4bffc24393e2
#
_cell.length_a   1.000
_cell.length_b   1.000
_cell.length_c   1.000
_cell.angle_alpha   90.00
_cell.angle_beta   90.00
_cell.angle_gamma   90.00
#
_symmetry.space_group_name_H-M   'P 1'
#
loop_
_entity.id
_entity.type
_entity.pdbx_description
1 polymer ?
#
loop_
_entity_poly.entity_id
_entity_poly.type
_entity_poly.pdbx_seq_one_letter_code
_entity_poly.pdbx_strand_id
1 'polypeptide(L)'
;MKTSLPVTLASLLLHAGTVLSGPVFAADDLLSLRDSKLRRRAECGLGIGSCNPGSCCSESGFCGTTGDFCGGSACQLEYSDSCDTFFGPRGSSTEGISRPQLGNVPYGTVITTCTTPGVIALTFDDGPLDYTNDLLDLLDERDVQATFFVAGNNRAKGHIDDSSSPWPAVMRRMFSAGHHIASHTWTHRNLNEVNSTIRRSEMIYNEMAFRNLFGWIPTYMRAPYLECNAASGCLDEMSELGYHVVDQNIDTKDYENVNPALIQISKDRYSSGVSSNSDNNQYIVLAHDVHDQTVHNLTAFMIDTAQDRGYRLVTVGECLGDPRENWYRTVSRGRDVTSTESATPTRTVPPTNVSVTTSTATATGGLVISPNQQCGGNTGYTCQGSAFGSCCSWYGYCGSSESYCGTGCDADFGSCTPSGSDIHDTTNGLCGPGVRASCGNYGDKTCCSQYGFCGNSAAHCGAGCQGGFGECN
;
A
#
# COMPACT_ATOMS: atom_id res chain seq x y z
N MET A 1 33.52 17.30 -63.55
CA MET A 1 34.26 16.45 -64.49
C MET A 1 33.84 15.01 -64.26
N LYS A 2 33.28 14.39 -65.29
CA LYS A 2 32.88 12.99 -65.40
C LYS A 2 34.11 12.10 -65.50
N THR A 3 34.11 10.90 -64.87
CA THR A 3 34.68 9.72 -65.50
C THR A 3 34.02 8.46 -64.88
N SER A 4 33.54 7.67 -65.79
CA SER A 4 32.82 6.41 -65.63
C SER A 4 33.71 5.20 -65.99
N LEU A 5 33.47 4.04 -65.31
CA LEU A 5 33.51 2.66 -65.80
C LEU A 5 34.89 1.99 -66.11
N PRO A 6 35.02 0.61 -66.06
CA PRO A 6 34.05 -0.37 -66.54
C PRO A 6 33.94 -1.68 -65.71
N VAL A 7 32.83 -2.39 -66.00
CA VAL A 7 32.45 -3.78 -65.75
C VAL A 7 33.38 -4.78 -66.44
N THR A 8 33.68 -5.89 -65.79
CA THR A 8 34.14 -7.14 -66.42
C THR A 8 33.29 -8.31 -66.05
N LEU A 9 32.61 -8.86 -67.04
CA LEU A 9 31.95 -10.15 -67.08
C LEU A 9 32.99 -11.30 -67.07
N ALA A 10 32.77 -12.32 -66.32
CA ALA A 10 33.39 -13.63 -66.54
C ALA A 10 32.30 -14.70 -66.46
N SER A 11 32.07 -15.29 -67.63
CA SER A 11 31.24 -16.49 -67.85
C SER A 11 32.04 -17.76 -67.47
N LEU A 12 31.42 -18.72 -66.80
CA LEU A 12 31.86 -20.11 -66.78
C LEU A 12 30.69 -21.10 -66.55
N LEU A 13 30.37 -21.76 -67.64
CA LEU A 13 30.03 -23.16 -67.91
C LEU A 13 29.23 -24.01 -66.94
N LEU A 14 28.11 -24.44 -67.46
CA LEU A 14 27.21 -25.51 -66.97
C LEU A 14 27.94 -26.86 -66.77
N HIS A 15 27.61 -27.52 -65.66
CA HIS A 15 27.55 -29.00 -65.58
C HIS A 15 26.18 -29.40 -65.12
N ALA A 16 25.49 -30.18 -65.93
CA ALA A 16 24.21 -30.78 -65.66
C ALA A 16 24.39 -31.98 -64.70
N GLY A 17 23.87 -31.86 -63.51
CA GLY A 17 23.69 -33.00 -62.57
C GLY A 17 22.20 -33.17 -62.33
N THR A 18 21.62 -34.26 -62.75
CA THR A 18 20.24 -34.65 -62.47
C THR A 18 20.06 -34.89 -60.96
N VAL A 19 19.28 -34.04 -60.29
CA VAL A 19 18.85 -34.26 -58.90
C VAL A 19 17.37 -34.58 -58.92
N LEU A 20 17.03 -35.70 -58.32
CA LEU A 20 15.70 -36.21 -58.07
C LEU A 20 14.87 -35.13 -57.29
N SER A 21 13.73 -34.75 -57.88
CA SER A 21 12.78 -33.84 -57.30
C SER A 21 11.97 -34.53 -56.17
N GLY A 22 12.39 -34.30 -54.92
CA GLY A 22 11.51 -34.47 -53.77
C GLY A 22 10.75 -33.16 -53.50
N PRO A 23 9.57 -33.15 -52.91
CA PRO A 23 8.82 -31.92 -52.67
C PRO A 23 9.59 -31.02 -51.69
N VAL A 24 9.99 -29.85 -52.20
CA VAL A 24 10.56 -28.80 -51.37
C VAL A 24 9.40 -28.12 -50.66
N PHE A 25 9.18 -28.45 -49.37
CA PHE A 25 8.34 -27.62 -48.53
C PHE A 25 9.04 -26.28 -48.28
N ALA A 26 8.36 -25.18 -48.59
CA ALA A 26 8.88 -23.84 -48.37
C ALA A 26 9.18 -23.67 -46.87
N ALA A 27 10.28 -22.98 -46.55
CA ALA A 27 10.69 -22.72 -45.18
C ALA A 27 9.60 -21.97 -44.35
N ASP A 28 8.74 -21.25 -45.05
CA ASP A 28 7.61 -20.49 -44.46
C ASP A 28 6.51 -21.41 -43.89
N ASP A 29 6.27 -22.59 -44.50
CA ASP A 29 5.30 -23.58 -43.98
C ASP A 29 5.78 -24.29 -42.71
N LEU A 30 7.07 -24.43 -42.52
CA LEU A 30 7.64 -25.03 -41.29
C LEU A 30 7.67 -24.05 -40.13
N LEU A 31 7.78 -22.75 -40.40
CA LEU A 31 7.67 -21.69 -39.37
C LEU A 31 6.22 -21.51 -38.93
N SER A 32 5.25 -21.53 -39.85
CA SER A 32 3.83 -21.42 -39.52
C SER A 32 3.31 -22.63 -38.74
N LEU A 33 3.83 -23.84 -39.02
CA LEU A 33 3.50 -25.08 -38.27
C LEU A 33 4.17 -25.17 -36.90
N ARG A 34 5.32 -24.50 -36.70
CA ARG A 34 5.95 -24.37 -35.37
C ARG A 34 5.24 -23.32 -34.49
N ASP A 35 4.81 -22.22 -35.08
CA ASP A 35 4.13 -21.15 -34.34
C ASP A 35 2.72 -21.58 -33.90
N SER A 36 2.02 -22.39 -34.72
CA SER A 36 0.69 -22.92 -34.38
C SER A 36 0.68 -24.04 -33.31
N LYS A 37 1.82 -24.67 -33.03
CA LYS A 37 1.94 -25.72 -32.00
C LYS A 37 2.40 -25.19 -30.63
N LEU A 38 2.81 -23.91 -30.53
CA LEU A 38 3.34 -23.31 -29.27
C LEU A 38 2.43 -22.27 -28.65
N ARG A 39 1.36 -21.83 -29.30
CA ARG A 39 0.34 -21.02 -28.64
C ARG A 39 -0.55 -21.96 -27.85
N ARG A 40 -0.35 -22.01 -26.53
CA ARG A 40 -1.37 -22.58 -25.64
C ARG A 40 -2.68 -21.89 -25.96
N ARG A 41 -3.70 -22.68 -26.29
CA ARG A 41 -5.03 -22.14 -26.51
C ARG A 41 -5.54 -21.59 -25.17
N ALA A 42 -6.11 -20.38 -25.16
CA ALA A 42 -6.68 -19.81 -23.96
C ALA A 42 -7.71 -20.78 -23.34
N GLU A 43 -7.71 -20.87 -22.02
CA GLU A 43 -8.53 -21.80 -21.24
C GLU A 43 -9.83 -21.15 -20.72
N CYS A 44 -9.83 -19.82 -20.67
CA CYS A 44 -10.97 -18.99 -20.19
C CYS A 44 -11.02 -17.63 -20.86
N GLY A 45 -12.11 -16.89 -20.65
CA GLY A 45 -12.31 -15.56 -21.19
C GLY A 45 -13.41 -15.49 -22.22
N LEU A 46 -13.55 -14.33 -22.87
CA LEU A 46 -14.61 -14.05 -23.83
C LEU A 46 -14.65 -15.09 -24.98
N GLY A 47 -15.82 -15.73 -25.17
CA GLY A 47 -16.03 -16.75 -26.19
C GLY A 47 -15.43 -18.12 -25.90
N ILE A 48 -14.79 -18.32 -24.75
CA ILE A 48 -14.17 -19.58 -24.31
C ILE A 48 -14.93 -20.15 -23.11
N GLY A 49 -15.20 -19.33 -22.10
CA GLY A 49 -15.92 -19.67 -20.88
C GLY A 49 -15.15 -19.35 -19.61
N SER A 50 -15.67 -19.83 -18.49
CA SER A 50 -15.10 -19.60 -17.15
C SER A 50 -14.14 -20.70 -16.73
N CYS A 51 -13.27 -20.40 -15.79
CA CYS A 51 -12.45 -21.39 -15.09
C CYS A 51 -13.32 -22.31 -14.20
N ASN A 52 -12.75 -23.45 -13.79
CA ASN A 52 -13.38 -24.28 -12.78
C ASN A 52 -13.56 -23.49 -11.46
N PRO A 53 -14.59 -23.83 -10.66
CA PRO A 53 -14.79 -23.21 -9.35
C PRO A 53 -13.52 -23.25 -8.49
N GLY A 54 -13.21 -22.12 -7.83
CA GLY A 54 -12.00 -21.94 -7.04
C GLY A 54 -10.74 -21.55 -7.84
N SER A 55 -10.90 -21.30 -9.16
CA SER A 55 -9.81 -20.83 -10.02
C SER A 55 -10.15 -19.49 -10.67
N CYS A 56 -9.11 -18.75 -10.98
CA CYS A 56 -9.17 -17.41 -11.55
C CYS A 56 -8.73 -17.43 -13.02
N CYS A 57 -9.41 -16.68 -13.86
CA CYS A 57 -9.01 -16.42 -15.23
C CYS A 57 -8.09 -15.21 -15.29
N SER A 58 -6.84 -15.40 -15.64
CA SER A 58 -5.90 -14.30 -15.82
C SER A 58 -6.24 -13.44 -17.04
N GLU A 59 -5.68 -12.25 -17.13
CA GLU A 59 -5.80 -11.37 -18.29
C GLU A 59 -5.39 -12.08 -19.60
N SER A 60 -4.41 -12.97 -19.53
CA SER A 60 -3.93 -13.78 -20.66
C SER A 60 -4.84 -14.95 -21.02
N GLY A 61 -5.96 -15.17 -20.31
CA GLY A 61 -6.94 -16.21 -20.59
C GLY A 61 -6.57 -17.61 -20.09
N PHE A 62 -5.77 -17.72 -19.03
CA PHE A 62 -5.39 -18.99 -18.41
C PHE A 62 -5.95 -19.10 -17.00
N CYS A 63 -6.33 -20.34 -16.63
CA CYS A 63 -6.86 -20.64 -15.31
C CYS A 63 -5.75 -20.99 -14.32
N GLY A 64 -5.84 -20.44 -13.09
CA GLY A 64 -4.92 -20.73 -11.99
C GLY A 64 -5.46 -20.24 -10.65
N THR A 65 -4.70 -20.53 -9.57
CA THR A 65 -5.12 -20.24 -8.19
C THR A 65 -4.10 -19.38 -7.42
N THR A 66 -3.02 -18.97 -8.07
CA THR A 66 -2.01 -18.08 -7.44
C THR A 66 -2.35 -16.61 -7.64
N GLY A 67 -1.66 -15.73 -6.93
CA GLY A 67 -1.80 -14.29 -7.07
C GLY A 67 -1.63 -13.78 -8.50
N ASP A 68 -0.81 -14.46 -9.33
CA ASP A 68 -0.63 -14.12 -10.76
C ASP A 68 -1.92 -14.27 -11.59
N PHE A 69 -2.87 -15.10 -11.13
CA PHE A 69 -4.16 -15.31 -11.78
C PHE A 69 -5.30 -14.57 -11.08
N CYS A 70 -5.26 -14.53 -9.74
CA CYS A 70 -6.36 -14.04 -8.91
C CYS A 70 -6.17 -12.58 -8.45
N GLY A 71 -4.93 -12.10 -8.41
CA GLY A 71 -4.56 -10.82 -7.81
C GLY A 71 -4.79 -9.62 -8.72
N GLY A 72 -5.13 -8.50 -8.11
CA GLY A 72 -5.22 -7.21 -8.77
C GLY A 72 -6.27 -7.12 -9.87
N SER A 73 -6.09 -6.16 -10.77
CA SER A 73 -7.00 -5.90 -11.90
C SER A 73 -6.89 -6.92 -13.03
N ALA A 74 -5.85 -7.76 -13.05
CA ALA A 74 -5.61 -8.72 -14.12
C ALA A 74 -6.55 -9.94 -14.09
N CYS A 75 -7.24 -10.19 -12.97
CA CYS A 75 -8.23 -11.27 -12.87
C CYS A 75 -9.53 -10.88 -13.58
N GLN A 76 -9.97 -11.70 -14.56
CA GLN A 76 -11.20 -11.48 -15.32
C GLN A 76 -12.42 -11.90 -14.48
N LEU A 77 -13.16 -10.94 -13.93
CA LEU A 77 -14.27 -11.15 -12.99
C LEU A 77 -15.41 -11.99 -13.58
N GLU A 78 -15.71 -11.80 -14.87
CA GLU A 78 -16.80 -12.49 -15.56
C GLU A 78 -16.54 -14.00 -15.76
N TYR A 79 -15.27 -14.40 -15.70
CA TYR A 79 -14.83 -15.77 -15.96
C TYR A 79 -14.17 -16.45 -14.75
N SER A 80 -14.36 -15.86 -13.57
CA SER A 80 -13.74 -16.28 -12.31
C SER A 80 -14.73 -16.11 -11.15
N ASP A 81 -14.66 -17.01 -10.17
CA ASP A 81 -15.39 -16.90 -8.90
C ASP A 81 -14.44 -16.63 -7.71
N SER A 82 -13.15 -16.57 -7.95
CA SER A 82 -12.12 -16.54 -6.92
C SER A 82 -11.13 -15.39 -7.06
N CYS A 83 -11.46 -14.35 -7.88
CA CYS A 83 -10.65 -13.13 -7.92
C CYS A 83 -10.57 -12.47 -6.53
N ASP A 84 -9.40 -11.96 -6.17
CA ASP A 84 -9.16 -11.25 -4.89
C ASP A 84 -10.12 -10.08 -4.69
N THR A 85 -10.65 -9.51 -5.76
CA THR A 85 -11.71 -8.48 -5.76
C THR A 85 -12.97 -8.89 -4.96
N PHE A 86 -13.27 -10.19 -4.89
CA PHE A 86 -14.44 -10.71 -4.18
C PHE A 86 -14.21 -10.94 -2.70
N PHE A 87 -12.96 -10.87 -2.24
CA PHE A 87 -12.58 -11.21 -0.87
C PHE A 87 -11.86 -10.04 -0.19
N GLY A 88 -12.46 -9.52 0.87
CA GLY A 88 -11.89 -8.46 1.69
C GLY A 88 -11.08 -8.99 2.87
N PRO A 89 -10.42 -8.10 3.59
CA PRO A 89 -9.73 -8.39 4.84
C PRO A 89 -10.67 -8.94 5.91
N ARG A 90 -10.09 -9.53 6.95
CA ARG A 90 -10.87 -10.01 8.12
C ARG A 90 -11.46 -8.85 8.91
N GLY A 91 -12.53 -9.13 9.64
CA GLY A 91 -13.22 -8.19 10.52
C GLY A 91 -14.54 -7.67 9.97
N SER A 92 -15.22 -6.83 10.73
CA SER A 92 -16.51 -6.25 10.34
C SER A 92 -16.35 -5.25 9.19
N SER A 93 -17.36 -5.14 8.31
CA SER A 93 -17.39 -4.13 7.24
C SER A 93 -17.34 -2.71 7.82
N THR A 94 -16.68 -1.81 7.10
CA THR A 94 -16.67 -0.37 7.38
C THR A 94 -17.83 0.37 6.71
N GLU A 95 -18.67 -0.31 5.96
CA GLU A 95 -19.75 0.31 5.18
C GLU A 95 -20.73 1.13 6.04
N GLY A 96 -21.07 0.64 7.23
CA GLY A 96 -22.01 1.28 8.14
C GLY A 96 -21.42 2.36 9.07
N ILE A 97 -20.16 2.76 8.91
CA ILE A 97 -19.56 3.81 9.74
C ILE A 97 -20.12 5.20 9.38
N SER A 98 -20.14 6.09 10.37
CA SER A 98 -20.50 7.50 10.13
C SER A 98 -19.44 8.20 9.29
N ARG A 99 -19.87 8.94 8.27
CA ARG A 99 -19.01 9.63 7.28
C ARG A 99 -19.29 11.13 7.21
N PRO A 100 -19.13 11.89 8.32
CA PRO A 100 -19.33 13.31 8.28
C PRO A 100 -18.34 13.94 7.29
N GLN A 101 -18.79 14.96 6.58
CA GLN A 101 -17.91 15.82 5.79
C GLN A 101 -17.16 16.74 6.75
N LEU A 102 -15.83 16.74 6.66
CA LEU A 102 -14.93 17.51 7.52
C LEU A 102 -14.22 18.57 6.68
N GLY A 103 -14.00 19.76 7.26
CA GLY A 103 -13.29 20.84 6.58
C GLY A 103 -14.00 21.41 5.36
N ASN A 104 -13.20 21.99 4.45
CA ASN A 104 -13.70 22.72 3.27
C ASN A 104 -13.27 22.10 1.93
N VAL A 105 -12.47 21.05 1.96
CA VAL A 105 -12.05 20.34 0.75
C VAL A 105 -13.25 19.58 0.16
N PRO A 106 -13.55 19.68 -1.15
CA PRO A 106 -14.75 19.08 -1.72
C PRO A 106 -14.69 17.56 -1.72
N TYR A 107 -15.85 16.93 -1.50
CA TYR A 107 -16.05 15.47 -1.55
C TYR A 107 -16.68 15.07 -2.88
N GLY A 108 -16.31 13.89 -3.41
CA GLY A 108 -16.85 13.38 -4.67
C GLY A 108 -16.58 14.27 -5.89
N THR A 109 -15.56 15.11 -5.80
CA THR A 109 -15.16 16.03 -6.87
C THR A 109 -13.68 15.82 -7.16
N VAL A 110 -13.31 15.79 -8.42
CA VAL A 110 -11.90 15.59 -8.83
C VAL A 110 -11.08 16.85 -8.51
N ILE A 111 -10.03 16.68 -7.73
CA ILE A 111 -9.08 17.70 -7.31
C ILE A 111 -7.77 17.47 -8.08
N THR A 112 -7.37 18.40 -8.93
CA THR A 112 -6.20 18.25 -9.81
C THR A 112 -5.00 19.07 -9.37
N THR A 113 -5.16 20.03 -8.48
CA THR A 113 -4.08 20.94 -8.09
C THR A 113 -4.20 21.39 -6.63
N CYS A 114 -3.10 21.78 -6.04
CA CYS A 114 -3.09 22.41 -4.71
C CYS A 114 -3.84 23.75 -4.69
N THR A 115 -4.27 24.18 -3.52
CA THR A 115 -4.87 25.51 -3.29
C THR A 115 -3.85 26.55 -2.80
N THR A 116 -2.71 26.08 -2.29
CA THR A 116 -1.66 26.95 -1.73
C THR A 116 -0.55 27.13 -2.78
N PRO A 117 -0.24 28.39 -3.20
CA PRO A 117 0.90 28.63 -4.08
C PRO A 117 2.25 28.30 -3.43
N GLY A 118 3.27 28.03 -4.25
CA GLY A 118 4.63 27.77 -3.78
C GLY A 118 4.85 26.37 -3.23
N VAL A 119 3.90 25.45 -3.43
CA VAL A 119 4.04 24.07 -2.93
C VAL A 119 3.92 23.04 -4.04
N ILE A 120 4.56 21.89 -3.82
CA ILE A 120 4.41 20.69 -4.61
C ILE A 120 4.10 19.53 -3.68
N ALA A 121 3.03 18.79 -3.96
CA ALA A 121 2.75 17.51 -3.34
C ALA A 121 3.28 16.38 -4.24
N LEU A 122 4.34 15.71 -3.80
CA LEU A 122 4.78 14.46 -4.43
C LEU A 122 3.84 13.35 -3.98
N THR A 123 3.30 12.60 -4.93
CA THR A 123 2.39 11.49 -4.65
C THR A 123 2.86 10.22 -5.32
N PHE A 124 2.67 9.09 -4.60
CA PHE A 124 3.09 7.77 -5.04
C PHE A 124 1.92 6.81 -4.94
N ASP A 125 1.63 6.10 -6.04
CA ASP A 125 0.51 5.19 -6.17
C ASP A 125 0.98 3.73 -6.15
N ASP A 126 0.04 2.78 -5.95
CA ASP A 126 0.18 1.33 -6.04
C ASP A 126 0.82 0.61 -4.85
N GLY A 127 1.69 1.26 -4.11
CA GLY A 127 2.43 0.64 -3.01
C GLY A 127 1.56 0.13 -1.84
N PRO A 128 2.19 -0.42 -0.81
CA PRO A 128 3.62 -0.69 -0.70
C PRO A 128 4.08 -1.89 -1.54
N LEU A 129 5.31 -1.86 -2.03
CA LEU A 129 5.96 -2.95 -2.74
C LEU A 129 7.48 -2.94 -2.44
N ASP A 130 8.27 -3.72 -3.18
CA ASP A 130 9.69 -4.00 -2.93
C ASP A 130 10.56 -2.74 -2.72
N TYR A 131 10.29 -1.65 -3.46
CA TYR A 131 11.10 -0.42 -3.39
C TYR A 131 10.55 0.65 -2.44
N THR A 132 9.39 0.42 -1.82
CA THR A 132 8.75 1.44 -0.95
C THR A 132 9.62 1.81 0.26
N ASN A 133 10.35 0.84 0.85
CA ASN A 133 11.27 1.15 1.96
C ASN A 133 12.43 2.04 1.53
N ASP A 134 12.99 1.81 0.33
CA ASP A 134 14.10 2.63 -0.19
C ASP A 134 13.61 4.06 -0.50
N LEU A 135 12.36 4.19 -0.97
CA LEU A 135 11.73 5.51 -1.11
C LEU A 135 11.56 6.21 0.24
N LEU A 136 11.10 5.50 1.27
CA LEU A 136 10.96 6.06 2.62
C LEU A 136 12.31 6.47 3.20
N ASP A 137 13.39 5.70 2.95
CA ASP A 137 14.75 6.08 3.34
C ASP A 137 15.16 7.40 2.67
N LEU A 138 14.94 7.54 1.37
CA LEU A 138 15.25 8.76 0.62
C LEU A 138 14.46 9.98 1.13
N LEU A 139 13.17 9.81 1.39
CA LEU A 139 12.32 10.89 1.89
C LEU A 139 12.72 11.33 3.31
N ASP A 140 13.09 10.37 4.18
CA ASP A 140 13.64 10.63 5.51
C ASP A 140 14.96 11.41 5.42
N GLU A 141 15.90 10.98 4.54
CA GLU A 141 17.20 11.65 4.32
C GLU A 141 17.05 13.10 3.83
N ARG A 142 15.99 13.39 3.09
CA ARG A 142 15.72 14.71 2.51
C ARG A 142 14.78 15.56 3.35
N ASP A 143 14.28 15.07 4.48
CA ASP A 143 13.27 15.70 5.34
C ASP A 143 12.02 16.13 4.53
N VAL A 144 11.53 15.23 3.68
CA VAL A 144 10.39 15.45 2.78
C VAL A 144 9.24 14.52 3.13
N GLN A 145 8.06 15.09 3.32
CA GLN A 145 6.81 14.33 3.43
C GLN A 145 6.10 14.25 2.09
N ALA A 146 5.53 13.08 1.79
CA ALA A 146 4.81 12.79 0.56
C ALA A 146 3.41 12.22 0.87
N THR A 147 2.62 12.01 -0.17
CA THR A 147 1.34 11.30 -0.06
C THR A 147 1.40 9.99 -0.80
N PHE A 148 0.95 8.93 -0.15
CA PHE A 148 0.90 7.57 -0.71
C PHE A 148 -0.55 7.16 -0.91
N PHE A 149 -0.94 6.89 -2.15
CA PHE A 149 -2.21 6.29 -2.50
C PHE A 149 -2.04 4.77 -2.55
N VAL A 150 -2.47 4.11 -1.48
CA VAL A 150 -2.15 2.71 -1.21
C VAL A 150 -3.24 1.80 -1.74
N ALA A 151 -2.87 0.85 -2.59
CA ALA A 151 -3.74 -0.25 -3.00
C ALA A 151 -3.61 -1.42 -2.00
N GLY A 152 -4.74 -1.99 -1.58
CA GLY A 152 -4.77 -2.95 -0.49
C GLY A 152 -4.27 -4.35 -0.85
N ASN A 153 -4.54 -4.80 -2.08
CA ASN A 153 -4.19 -6.14 -2.56
C ASN A 153 -4.04 -6.16 -4.10
N ASN A 154 -3.07 -5.42 -4.60
CA ASN A 154 -2.75 -5.41 -6.03
C ASN A 154 -1.44 -6.16 -6.31
N ARG A 155 -1.13 -6.41 -7.59
CA ARG A 155 0.16 -6.95 -8.08
C ARG A 155 0.61 -8.24 -7.38
N ALA A 156 -0.33 -9.07 -6.97
CA ALA A 156 -0.10 -10.33 -6.25
C ALA A 156 0.69 -10.20 -4.92
N LYS A 157 0.75 -8.99 -4.33
CA LYS A 157 1.50 -8.75 -3.07
C LYS A 157 0.82 -9.31 -1.82
N GLY A 158 -0.44 -9.72 -1.94
CA GLY A 158 -1.29 -10.08 -0.79
C GLY A 158 -1.84 -8.84 -0.06
N HIS A 159 -2.51 -9.08 1.05
CA HIS A 159 -3.17 -8.02 1.81
C HIS A 159 -2.17 -7.15 2.58
N ILE A 160 -2.35 -5.83 2.54
CA ILE A 160 -1.50 -4.88 3.29
C ILE A 160 -1.61 -5.04 4.81
N ASP A 161 -2.69 -5.66 5.32
CA ASP A 161 -2.93 -5.93 6.74
C ASP A 161 -2.58 -7.37 7.17
N ASP A 162 -2.05 -8.20 6.27
CA ASP A 162 -1.60 -9.55 6.60
C ASP A 162 -0.33 -9.50 7.45
N SER A 163 -0.44 -9.96 8.70
CA SER A 163 0.67 -9.98 9.65
C SER A 163 1.83 -10.90 9.25
N SER A 164 1.62 -11.82 8.31
CA SER A 164 2.67 -12.68 7.77
C SER A 164 3.49 -12.03 6.67
N SER A 165 3.04 -10.89 6.16
CA SER A 165 3.71 -10.10 5.12
C SER A 165 4.53 -8.94 5.73
N PRO A 166 5.46 -8.32 5.00
CA PRO A 166 6.20 -7.15 5.46
C PRO A 166 5.35 -5.86 5.49
N TRP A 167 4.20 -5.85 4.81
CA TRP A 167 3.45 -4.64 4.54
C TRP A 167 2.93 -3.90 5.78
N PRO A 168 2.45 -4.58 6.85
CA PRO A 168 2.06 -3.88 8.06
C PRO A 168 3.16 -3.03 8.70
N ALA A 169 4.41 -3.48 8.61
CA ALA A 169 5.55 -2.71 9.12
C ALA A 169 5.85 -1.49 8.24
N VAL A 170 5.86 -1.68 6.92
CA VAL A 170 6.07 -0.58 5.94
C VAL A 170 4.98 0.49 6.08
N MET A 171 3.71 0.08 6.18
CA MET A 171 2.58 0.99 6.37
C MET A 171 2.69 1.82 7.67
N ARG A 172 3.10 1.18 8.76
CA ARG A 172 3.30 1.89 10.04
C ARG A 172 4.47 2.86 9.98
N ARG A 173 5.58 2.47 9.33
CA ARG A 173 6.72 3.37 9.09
C ARG A 173 6.26 4.60 8.32
N MET A 174 5.58 4.41 7.21
CA MET A 174 5.03 5.47 6.36
C MET A 174 4.18 6.46 7.17
N PHE A 175 3.25 5.95 7.98
CA PHE A 175 2.38 6.78 8.83
C PHE A 175 3.18 7.53 9.91
N SER A 176 4.13 6.85 10.55
CA SER A 176 4.93 7.40 11.64
C SER A 176 5.93 8.47 11.18
N ALA A 177 6.44 8.36 9.96
CA ALA A 177 7.27 9.39 9.32
C ALA A 177 6.48 10.64 8.94
N GLY A 178 5.16 10.64 9.14
CA GLY A 178 4.31 11.81 8.89
C GLY A 178 3.77 11.91 7.48
N HIS A 179 4.01 10.91 6.63
CA HIS A 179 3.43 10.90 5.30
C HIS A 179 1.90 10.82 5.34
N HIS A 180 1.25 11.35 4.32
CA HIS A 180 -0.19 11.25 4.15
C HIS A 180 -0.53 9.92 3.46
N ILE A 181 -1.32 9.06 4.11
CA ILE A 181 -1.77 7.78 3.55
C ILE A 181 -3.20 7.96 3.04
N ALA A 182 -3.42 7.60 1.77
CA ALA A 182 -4.70 7.71 1.09
C ALA A 182 -5.07 6.38 0.41
N SER A 183 -6.31 6.22 0.00
CA SER A 183 -6.79 4.99 -0.63
C SER A 183 -6.53 4.98 -2.14
N HIS A 184 -6.04 3.84 -2.65
CA HIS A 184 -5.97 3.54 -4.09
C HIS A 184 -6.77 2.28 -4.44
N THR A 185 -7.89 2.07 -3.75
CA THR A 185 -8.77 0.92 -3.84
C THR A 185 -8.16 -0.39 -3.33
N TRP A 186 -8.93 -1.47 -3.37
CA TRP A 186 -8.50 -2.78 -2.88
C TRP A 186 -7.63 -3.50 -3.90
N THR A 187 -8.17 -3.82 -5.08
CA THR A 187 -7.47 -4.59 -6.12
C THR A 187 -7.14 -3.81 -7.37
N HIS A 188 -7.13 -2.46 -7.30
CA HIS A 188 -6.73 -1.59 -8.39
C HIS A 188 -7.61 -1.74 -9.66
N ARG A 189 -8.95 -1.81 -9.49
CA ARG A 189 -9.90 -1.89 -10.62
C ARG A 189 -10.18 -0.52 -11.22
N ASN A 190 -10.42 -0.49 -12.53
CA ASN A 190 -11.00 0.69 -13.17
C ASN A 190 -12.42 0.93 -12.65
N LEU A 191 -12.61 2.01 -11.89
CA LEU A 191 -13.87 2.28 -11.18
C LEU A 191 -15.01 2.70 -12.12
N ASN A 192 -14.70 3.11 -13.35
CA ASN A 192 -15.73 3.39 -14.36
C ASN A 192 -16.27 2.11 -15.01
N GLU A 193 -15.49 1.04 -15.06
CA GLU A 193 -15.84 -0.21 -15.78
C GLU A 193 -16.52 -1.24 -14.88
N VAL A 194 -16.31 -1.17 -13.56
CA VAL A 194 -16.94 -2.09 -12.62
C VAL A 194 -18.33 -1.57 -12.19
N ASN A 195 -19.23 -2.50 -11.83
CA ASN A 195 -20.53 -2.11 -11.29
C ASN A 195 -20.41 -1.52 -9.87
N SER A 196 -21.49 -0.87 -9.40
CA SER A 196 -21.54 -0.21 -8.08
C SER A 196 -21.19 -1.15 -6.92
N THR A 197 -21.63 -2.41 -6.96
CA THR A 197 -21.30 -3.39 -5.90
C THR A 197 -19.80 -3.64 -5.80
N ILE A 198 -19.13 -3.87 -6.92
CA ILE A 198 -17.67 -4.07 -6.94
C ILE A 198 -16.94 -2.78 -6.56
N ARG A 199 -17.38 -1.63 -7.08
CA ARG A 199 -16.78 -0.33 -6.78
C ARG A 199 -16.83 -0.03 -5.28
N ARG A 200 -17.97 -0.26 -4.63
CA ARG A 200 -18.10 -0.11 -3.17
C ARG A 200 -17.19 -1.11 -2.43
N SER A 201 -17.13 -2.36 -2.87
CA SER A 201 -16.26 -3.36 -2.26
C SER A 201 -14.79 -2.99 -2.36
N GLU A 202 -14.34 -2.44 -3.49
CA GLU A 202 -12.98 -1.92 -3.68
C GLU A 202 -12.59 -0.85 -2.64
N MET A 203 -13.53 0.04 -2.30
CA MET A 203 -13.30 1.06 -1.28
C MET A 203 -13.39 0.48 0.14
N ILE A 204 -14.46 -0.26 0.43
CA ILE A 204 -14.73 -0.82 1.77
C ILE A 204 -13.66 -1.82 2.20
N TYR A 205 -13.19 -2.67 1.30
CA TYR A 205 -12.13 -3.64 1.64
C TYR A 205 -10.81 -2.95 1.94
N ASN A 206 -10.46 -1.91 1.18
CA ASN A 206 -9.27 -1.12 1.49
C ASN A 206 -9.39 -0.39 2.83
N GLU A 207 -10.56 0.18 3.13
CA GLU A 207 -10.84 0.76 4.46
C GLU A 207 -10.71 -0.26 5.60
N MET A 208 -11.21 -1.49 5.39
CA MET A 208 -11.09 -2.56 6.39
C MET A 208 -9.62 -2.86 6.69
N ALA A 209 -8.75 -2.89 5.66
CA ALA A 209 -7.32 -3.08 5.85
C ALA A 209 -6.68 -1.91 6.63
N PHE A 210 -6.99 -0.66 6.28
CA PHE A 210 -6.50 0.51 7.03
C PHE A 210 -6.98 0.51 8.49
N ARG A 211 -8.24 0.19 8.73
CA ARG A 211 -8.77 0.04 10.09
C ARG A 211 -8.04 -1.06 10.87
N ASN A 212 -7.75 -2.20 10.24
CA ASN A 212 -7.03 -3.30 10.89
C ASN A 212 -5.61 -2.89 11.27
N LEU A 213 -4.95 -2.08 10.43
CA LEU A 213 -3.60 -1.58 10.67
C LEU A 213 -3.54 -0.46 11.72
N PHE A 214 -4.49 0.48 11.67
CA PHE A 214 -4.36 1.79 12.33
C PHE A 214 -5.55 2.16 13.24
N GLY A 215 -6.72 1.52 13.09
CA GLY A 215 -7.94 1.91 13.79
C GLY A 215 -8.66 3.12 13.17
N TRP A 216 -8.25 3.56 11.98
CA TRP A 216 -8.87 4.63 11.21
C TRP A 216 -8.98 4.27 9.73
N ILE A 217 -9.76 5.05 8.98
CA ILE A 217 -9.86 4.98 7.51
C ILE A 217 -9.52 6.34 6.90
N PRO A 218 -8.93 6.38 5.68
CA PRO A 218 -8.59 7.63 5.01
C PRO A 218 -9.83 8.36 4.50
N THR A 219 -9.71 9.68 4.35
CA THR A 219 -10.73 10.53 3.70
C THR A 219 -10.33 10.92 2.29
N TYR A 220 -9.13 10.59 1.86
CA TYR A 220 -8.58 10.87 0.55
C TYR A 220 -8.42 9.59 -0.26
N MET A 221 -8.68 9.68 -1.56
CA MET A 221 -8.45 8.59 -2.48
C MET A 221 -7.99 9.10 -3.84
N ARG A 222 -7.33 8.25 -4.60
CA ARG A 222 -7.12 8.39 -6.03
C ARG A 222 -7.66 7.14 -6.73
N ALA A 223 -8.40 7.34 -7.82
CA ALA A 223 -8.93 6.23 -8.59
C ALA A 223 -7.81 5.60 -9.43
N PRO A 224 -7.72 4.25 -9.50
CA PRO A 224 -6.86 3.59 -10.46
C PRO A 224 -7.09 4.10 -11.89
N TYR A 225 -6.01 4.27 -12.63
CA TYR A 225 -6.03 4.82 -14.00
C TYR A 225 -6.59 6.24 -14.11
N LEU A 226 -6.83 6.93 -12.97
CA LEU A 226 -7.55 8.21 -12.84
C LEU A 226 -9.02 8.11 -13.33
N GLU A 227 -9.58 6.91 -13.34
CA GLU A 227 -10.87 6.57 -13.92
C GLU A 227 -11.99 6.53 -12.87
N CYS A 228 -12.53 7.72 -12.54
CA CYS A 228 -13.70 7.90 -11.69
C CYS A 228 -14.46 9.15 -12.15
N ASN A 229 -15.57 8.98 -12.86
CA ASN A 229 -16.33 10.09 -13.40
C ASN A 229 -17.82 10.05 -13.00
N ALA A 230 -18.53 11.16 -13.25
CA ALA A 230 -19.94 11.28 -12.91
C ALA A 230 -20.84 10.36 -13.77
N ALA A 231 -20.46 10.08 -15.02
CA ALA A 231 -21.28 9.28 -15.92
C ALA A 231 -21.39 7.81 -15.47
N SER A 232 -20.35 7.27 -14.82
CA SER A 232 -20.34 5.93 -14.23
C SER A 232 -21.01 5.87 -12.85
N GLY A 233 -21.33 7.02 -12.24
CA GLY A 233 -21.78 7.14 -10.84
C GLY A 233 -20.66 7.06 -9.82
N CYS A 234 -19.39 6.96 -10.26
CA CYS A 234 -18.26 6.81 -9.34
C CYS A 234 -18.11 8.03 -8.42
N LEU A 235 -18.18 9.25 -8.94
CA LEU A 235 -18.02 10.46 -8.10
C LEU A 235 -19.13 10.60 -7.06
N ASP A 236 -20.37 10.22 -7.39
CA ASP A 236 -21.48 10.22 -6.45
C ASP A 236 -21.23 9.22 -5.32
N GLU A 237 -20.79 8.01 -5.64
CA GLU A 237 -20.42 7.02 -4.61
C GLU A 237 -19.24 7.45 -3.76
N MET A 238 -18.22 8.11 -4.33
CA MET A 238 -17.10 8.67 -3.53
C MET A 238 -17.59 9.79 -2.62
N SER A 239 -18.54 10.61 -3.05
CA SER A 239 -19.19 11.61 -2.21
C SER A 239 -19.94 10.98 -1.04
N GLU A 240 -20.73 9.93 -1.28
CA GLU A 240 -21.46 9.17 -0.25
C GLU A 240 -20.51 8.50 0.74
N LEU A 241 -19.42 7.90 0.25
CA LEU A 241 -18.37 7.30 1.09
C LEU A 241 -17.49 8.35 1.77
N GLY A 242 -17.68 9.63 1.44
CA GLY A 242 -16.98 10.75 2.07
C GLY A 242 -15.51 10.82 1.68
N TYR A 243 -15.20 10.67 0.41
CA TYR A 243 -13.85 10.78 -0.13
C TYR A 243 -13.60 12.06 -0.90
N HIS A 244 -12.44 12.66 -0.68
CA HIS A 244 -11.80 13.62 -1.56
C HIS A 244 -11.13 12.84 -2.69
N VAL A 245 -11.53 13.08 -3.95
CA VAL A 245 -10.99 12.38 -5.11
C VAL A 245 -9.84 13.21 -5.68
N VAL A 246 -8.60 12.72 -5.53
CA VAL A 246 -7.39 13.45 -5.91
C VAL A 246 -6.83 12.90 -7.21
N ASP A 247 -6.66 13.75 -8.17
CA ASP A 247 -5.97 13.52 -9.44
C ASP A 247 -4.59 14.24 -9.40
N GLN A 248 -4.08 14.70 -10.50
CA GLN A 248 -2.78 15.33 -10.66
C GLN A 248 -2.84 16.46 -11.70
N ASN A 249 -1.85 17.37 -11.68
CA ASN A 249 -1.56 18.28 -12.79
C ASN A 249 -0.14 18.12 -13.34
N ILE A 250 0.66 17.21 -12.77
CA ILE A 250 1.92 16.74 -13.35
C ILE A 250 1.92 15.20 -13.37
N ASP A 251 1.81 14.62 -14.54
CA ASP A 251 1.99 13.18 -14.77
C ASP A 251 3.41 12.92 -15.26
N THR A 252 4.22 12.25 -14.46
CA THR A 252 5.61 11.91 -14.79
C THR A 252 5.72 10.83 -15.86
N LYS A 253 4.67 10.01 -16.02
CA LYS A 253 4.64 8.80 -16.83
C LYS A 253 5.80 7.84 -16.54
N ASP A 254 6.16 7.75 -15.28
CA ASP A 254 7.20 6.85 -14.80
C ASP A 254 6.89 5.38 -15.10
N TYR A 255 5.62 5.01 -15.07
CA TYR A 255 5.11 3.67 -15.43
C TYR A 255 5.33 3.28 -16.91
N GLU A 256 5.51 4.25 -17.81
CA GLU A 256 5.90 4.02 -19.20
C GLU A 256 7.44 3.97 -19.37
N ASN A 257 8.20 4.51 -18.41
CA ASN A 257 9.64 4.76 -18.49
C ASN A 257 10.44 4.01 -17.41
N VAL A 258 10.03 2.77 -17.09
CA VAL A 258 10.62 1.94 -16.03
C VAL A 258 12.06 1.45 -16.30
N ASN A 259 12.57 1.66 -17.50
CA ASN A 259 13.92 1.28 -17.88
C ASN A 259 14.91 2.42 -17.58
N PRO A 260 16.14 2.13 -17.05
CA PRO A 260 17.17 3.14 -16.83
C PRO A 260 17.49 4.04 -18.05
N ALA A 261 17.34 3.52 -19.27
CA ALA A 261 17.53 4.29 -20.49
C ALA A 261 16.38 5.27 -20.81
N LEU A 262 15.21 5.08 -20.22
CA LEU A 262 14.00 5.85 -20.50
C LEU A 262 13.62 6.84 -19.39
N ILE A 263 14.11 6.66 -18.16
CA ILE A 263 13.71 7.48 -17.01
C ILE A 263 13.98 8.98 -17.20
N GLN A 264 14.91 9.33 -18.08
CA GLN A 264 15.16 10.73 -18.45
C GLN A 264 13.92 11.39 -19.04
N ILE A 265 13.06 10.64 -19.74
CA ILE A 265 11.79 11.16 -20.29
C ILE A 265 10.88 11.63 -19.16
N SER A 266 10.77 10.87 -18.07
CA SER A 266 9.98 11.24 -16.89
C SER A 266 10.59 12.46 -16.18
N LYS A 267 11.91 12.55 -16.05
CA LYS A 267 12.60 13.72 -15.52
C LYS A 267 12.33 14.98 -16.35
N ASP A 268 12.39 14.86 -17.67
CA ASP A 268 12.12 15.97 -18.58
C ASP A 268 10.65 16.42 -18.51
N ARG A 269 9.69 15.47 -18.41
CA ARG A 269 8.28 15.77 -18.21
C ARG A 269 8.03 16.55 -16.92
N TYR A 270 8.57 16.08 -15.79
CA TYR A 270 8.48 16.77 -14.53
C TYR A 270 9.11 18.17 -14.61
N SER A 271 10.35 18.26 -15.07
CA SER A 271 11.08 19.54 -15.15
C SER A 271 10.42 20.55 -16.08
N SER A 272 9.84 20.12 -17.21
CA SER A 272 9.12 21.02 -18.12
C SER A 272 7.73 21.40 -17.61
N GLY A 273 7.08 20.55 -16.83
CA GLY A 273 5.75 20.80 -16.26
C GLY A 273 5.77 21.74 -15.04
N VAL A 274 6.82 21.71 -14.24
CA VAL A 274 6.99 22.56 -13.07
C VAL A 274 7.57 23.91 -13.45
N SER A 275 6.89 25.01 -13.16
CA SER A 275 7.37 26.39 -13.42
C SER A 275 8.64 26.70 -12.61
N SER A 276 9.52 27.54 -13.14
CA SER A 276 10.64 28.12 -12.37
C SER A 276 10.20 29.25 -11.42
N ASN A 277 8.93 29.65 -11.44
CA ASN A 277 8.36 30.65 -10.55
C ASN A 277 7.39 29.97 -9.58
N SER A 278 7.81 29.80 -8.32
CA SER A 278 7.00 29.18 -7.27
C SER A 278 5.89 30.11 -6.73
N ASP A 279 6.00 31.43 -6.85
CA ASP A 279 5.11 32.38 -6.17
C ASP A 279 3.62 32.20 -6.54
N ASN A 280 3.34 31.78 -7.77
CA ASN A 280 1.97 31.68 -8.30
C ASN A 280 1.63 30.28 -8.86
N ASN A 281 2.48 29.29 -8.59
CA ASN A 281 2.28 27.93 -9.11
C ASN A 281 2.29 26.90 -7.98
N GLN A 282 1.55 25.83 -8.18
CA GLN A 282 1.41 24.74 -7.26
C GLN A 282 1.06 23.44 -8.00
N TYR A 283 1.50 22.30 -7.47
CA TYR A 283 1.39 21.05 -8.20
C TYR A 283 1.07 19.86 -7.30
N ILE A 284 0.30 18.91 -7.86
CA ILE A 284 0.17 17.53 -7.39
C ILE A 284 0.82 16.65 -8.45
N VAL A 285 1.83 15.90 -8.07
CA VAL A 285 2.68 15.11 -8.99
C VAL A 285 2.37 13.64 -8.84
N LEU A 286 2.06 12.96 -9.95
CA LEU A 286 1.85 11.52 -10.02
C LEU A 286 3.17 10.80 -10.30
N ALA A 287 3.49 9.82 -9.47
CA ALA A 287 4.54 8.82 -9.63
C ALA A 287 4.13 7.51 -8.94
N HIS A 288 4.94 6.45 -9.02
CA HIS A 288 4.60 5.14 -8.46
C HIS A 288 5.80 4.56 -7.70
N ASP A 289 5.62 4.21 -6.42
CA ASP A 289 6.66 3.64 -5.55
C ASP A 289 6.98 2.16 -5.84
N VAL A 290 6.27 1.58 -6.80
CA VAL A 290 6.45 0.20 -7.24
C VAL A 290 7.48 0.04 -8.37
N HIS A 291 8.07 1.12 -8.85
CA HIS A 291 9.05 1.14 -9.93
C HIS A 291 10.44 1.53 -9.45
N ASP A 292 11.44 0.66 -9.71
CA ASP A 292 12.86 0.88 -9.37
C ASP A 292 13.37 2.25 -9.79
N GLN A 293 13.14 2.62 -11.05
CA GLN A 293 13.65 3.88 -11.60
C GLN A 293 12.97 5.12 -11.03
N THR A 294 11.72 5.00 -10.60
CA THR A 294 11.02 6.08 -9.88
C THR A 294 11.68 6.33 -8.54
N VAL A 295 11.91 5.26 -7.78
CA VAL A 295 12.49 5.35 -6.44
C VAL A 295 13.94 5.80 -6.49
N HIS A 296 14.79 5.12 -7.24
CA HIS A 296 16.24 5.32 -7.19
C HIS A 296 16.78 6.42 -8.10
N ASN A 297 15.97 6.95 -9.04
CA ASN A 297 16.44 7.97 -9.98
C ASN A 297 15.53 9.19 -10.10
N LEU A 298 14.20 8.99 -10.23
CA LEU A 298 13.28 10.09 -10.49
C LEU A 298 13.00 10.92 -9.24
N THR A 299 12.79 10.27 -8.09
CA THR A 299 12.34 10.97 -6.86
C THR A 299 13.36 11.97 -6.35
N ALA A 300 14.64 11.61 -6.28
CA ALA A 300 15.70 12.56 -5.90
C ALA A 300 15.75 13.76 -6.85
N PHE A 301 15.63 13.52 -8.17
CA PHE A 301 15.58 14.58 -9.17
C PHE A 301 14.37 15.51 -8.99
N MET A 302 13.20 14.95 -8.65
CA MET A 302 11.98 15.75 -8.41
C MET A 302 12.15 16.64 -7.17
N ILE A 303 12.72 16.11 -6.10
CA ILE A 303 13.00 16.85 -4.87
C ILE A 303 13.98 18.00 -5.15
N ASP A 304 15.13 17.70 -5.75
CA ASP A 304 16.17 18.69 -6.06
C ASP A 304 15.61 19.82 -6.97
N THR A 305 14.90 19.44 -8.02
CA THR A 305 14.30 20.41 -8.97
C THR A 305 13.25 21.30 -8.28
N ALA A 306 12.42 20.75 -7.39
CA ALA A 306 11.43 21.53 -6.65
C ALA A 306 12.09 22.54 -5.73
N GLN A 307 13.09 22.11 -4.95
CA GLN A 307 13.82 22.95 -3.99
C GLN A 307 14.63 24.04 -4.72
N ASP A 308 15.31 23.71 -5.80
CA ASP A 308 16.06 24.68 -6.63
C ASP A 308 15.17 25.78 -7.23
N ARG A 309 13.89 25.47 -7.49
CA ARG A 309 12.88 26.41 -7.98
C ARG A 309 12.12 27.15 -6.88
N GLY A 310 12.48 26.91 -5.60
CA GLY A 310 11.89 27.59 -4.44
C GLY A 310 10.53 27.05 -4.01
N TYR A 311 10.14 25.84 -4.46
CA TYR A 311 8.93 25.18 -3.95
C TYR A 311 9.20 24.48 -2.63
N ARG A 312 8.20 24.49 -1.77
CA ARG A 312 8.15 23.68 -0.56
C ARG A 312 7.41 22.37 -0.87
N LEU A 313 8.04 21.25 -0.52
CA LEU A 313 7.43 19.93 -0.64
C LEU A 313 6.51 19.67 0.55
N VAL A 314 5.28 19.22 0.29
CA VAL A 314 4.23 19.02 1.29
C VAL A 314 3.36 17.82 0.93
N THR A 315 2.53 17.36 1.87
CA THR A 315 1.50 16.37 1.59
C THR A 315 0.31 16.96 0.83
N VAL A 316 -0.55 16.11 0.25
CA VAL A 316 -1.78 16.56 -0.44
C VAL A 316 -2.70 17.30 0.53
N GLY A 317 -2.89 16.81 1.75
CA GLY A 317 -3.73 17.52 2.73
C GLY A 317 -3.22 18.92 3.04
N GLU A 318 -1.91 19.08 3.28
CA GLU A 318 -1.29 20.39 3.48
C GLU A 318 -1.39 21.27 2.23
N CYS A 319 -1.19 20.72 1.06
CA CYS A 319 -1.29 21.45 -0.21
C CYS A 319 -2.71 21.99 -0.46
N LEU A 320 -3.73 21.33 0.07
CA LEU A 320 -5.12 21.75 0.01
C LEU A 320 -5.56 22.62 1.21
N GLY A 321 -4.65 22.87 2.16
CA GLY A 321 -4.96 23.62 3.39
C GLY A 321 -5.91 22.87 4.33
N ASP A 322 -5.95 21.54 4.25
CA ASP A 322 -6.80 20.70 5.09
C ASP A 322 -6.04 20.28 6.37
N PRO A 323 -6.57 20.59 7.55
CA PRO A 323 -5.94 20.18 8.80
C PRO A 323 -5.81 18.65 8.91
N ARG A 324 -4.72 18.17 9.50
CA ARG A 324 -4.38 16.75 9.58
C ARG A 324 -5.47 15.90 10.26
N GLU A 325 -6.21 16.46 11.20
CA GLU A 325 -7.35 15.81 11.86
C GLU A 325 -8.49 15.43 10.92
N ASN A 326 -8.56 16.00 9.72
CA ASN A 326 -9.55 15.69 8.70
C ASN A 326 -9.12 14.55 7.75
N TRP A 327 -7.82 14.19 7.72
CA TRP A 327 -7.30 13.22 6.77
C TRP A 327 -7.77 11.79 7.05
N TYR A 328 -8.19 11.53 8.29
CA TYR A 328 -8.57 10.20 8.75
C TYR A 328 -9.84 10.23 9.60
N ARG A 329 -10.67 9.20 9.46
CA ARG A 329 -11.81 8.95 10.36
C ARG A 329 -11.47 7.83 11.31
N THR A 330 -11.50 8.10 12.61
CA THR A 330 -11.36 7.05 13.63
C THR A 330 -12.58 6.14 13.59
N VAL A 331 -12.35 4.84 13.52
CA VAL A 331 -13.38 3.81 13.50
C VAL A 331 -13.32 3.06 14.81
N SER A 332 -14.39 3.13 15.61
CA SER A 332 -14.52 2.28 16.78
C SER A 332 -14.49 0.82 16.32
N ARG A 333 -13.55 0.02 16.84
CA ARG A 333 -13.50 -1.42 16.54
C ARG A 333 -14.83 -2.02 16.98
N GLY A 334 -15.70 -2.40 16.02
CA GLY A 334 -16.93 -3.13 16.32
C GLY A 334 -16.57 -4.41 17.04
N ARG A 335 -17.27 -4.70 18.13
CA ARG A 335 -17.17 -6.03 18.76
C ARG A 335 -17.64 -7.04 17.72
N ASP A 336 -16.83 -8.04 17.44
CA ASP A 336 -17.28 -9.23 16.73
C ASP A 336 -18.47 -9.84 17.48
N VAL A 337 -19.66 -9.64 16.94
CA VAL A 337 -20.86 -10.33 17.43
C VAL A 337 -20.91 -11.68 16.72
N THR A 338 -20.09 -12.62 17.16
CA THR A 338 -20.28 -14.04 16.88
C THR A 338 -20.85 -14.67 18.15
N SER A 339 -22.18 -14.71 18.22
CA SER A 339 -22.92 -15.89 18.72
C SER A 339 -24.40 -15.57 18.71
N THR A 340 -25.13 -16.23 17.85
CA THR A 340 -26.54 -16.54 18.00
C THR A 340 -26.75 -17.32 19.28
N GLU A 341 -27.24 -16.67 20.31
CA GLU A 341 -27.97 -17.37 21.36
C GLU A 341 -29.42 -16.90 21.40
N SER A 342 -30.27 -17.89 21.19
CA SER A 342 -31.73 -17.85 21.24
C SER A 342 -32.20 -17.29 22.56
N ALA A 343 -32.89 -16.16 22.55
CA ALA A 343 -33.54 -15.63 23.72
C ALA A 343 -34.82 -16.40 24.02
N THR A 344 -34.85 -17.12 25.14
CA THR A 344 -36.10 -17.56 25.79
C THR A 344 -36.46 -16.53 26.87
N PRO A 345 -37.69 -16.03 26.90
CA PRO A 345 -38.05 -14.97 27.85
C PRO A 345 -38.42 -15.55 29.20
N THR A 346 -37.82 -15.12 30.29
CA THR A 346 -38.39 -15.33 31.61
C THR A 346 -38.03 -14.22 32.60
N ARG A 347 -39.08 -13.54 33.03
CA ARG A 347 -39.42 -13.06 34.35
C ARG A 347 -38.73 -11.80 34.92
N THR A 348 -39.56 -10.79 35.05
CA THR A 348 -39.45 -9.54 35.81
C THR A 348 -39.16 -9.75 37.28
N VAL A 349 -38.17 -9.01 37.83
CA VAL A 349 -38.02 -8.72 39.27
C VAL A 349 -37.63 -7.23 39.41
N PRO A 350 -38.18 -6.48 40.40
CA PRO A 350 -38.08 -5.03 40.50
C PRO A 350 -36.74 -4.54 41.02
N PRO A 351 -36.40 -3.22 40.86
CA PRO A 351 -35.06 -2.70 41.07
C PRO A 351 -34.73 -2.48 42.55
N THR A 352 -33.63 -3.07 43.00
CA THR A 352 -32.94 -2.64 44.22
C THR A 352 -31.76 -1.74 43.83
N ASN A 353 -31.73 -0.56 44.38
CA ASN A 353 -30.62 0.40 44.30
C ASN A 353 -29.34 -0.25 44.84
N VAL A 354 -28.35 -0.43 43.97
CA VAL A 354 -26.96 -0.69 44.35
C VAL A 354 -26.12 0.46 43.83
N SER A 355 -25.61 1.28 44.73
CA SER A 355 -24.57 2.25 44.49
C SER A 355 -23.32 1.51 44.02
N VAL A 356 -22.95 1.68 42.74
CA VAL A 356 -21.66 1.20 42.20
C VAL A 356 -20.60 2.21 42.58
N THR A 357 -19.87 1.92 43.65
CA THR A 357 -18.57 2.53 43.91
C THR A 357 -17.58 1.97 42.90
N THR A 358 -17.11 2.78 41.95
CA THR A 358 -16.03 2.47 41.01
C THR A 358 -14.72 2.40 41.81
N SER A 359 -14.34 1.18 42.24
CA SER A 359 -13.02 0.94 42.80
C SER A 359 -12.02 0.81 41.67
N THR A 360 -11.18 1.80 41.49
CA THR A 360 -10.01 1.72 40.58
C THR A 360 -9.00 0.80 41.24
N ALA A 361 -8.87 -0.43 40.73
CA ALA A 361 -7.85 -1.37 41.20
C ALA A 361 -6.48 -0.90 40.69
N THR A 362 -5.52 -0.71 41.62
CA THR A 362 -4.14 -0.31 41.30
C THR A 362 -3.26 -1.55 41.43
N ALA A 363 -2.46 -1.85 40.40
CA ALA A 363 -1.47 -2.91 40.43
C ALA A 363 -0.22 -2.48 41.24
N THR A 364 0.54 -3.47 41.72
CA THR A 364 1.77 -3.27 42.49
C THR A 364 2.82 -2.56 41.61
N GLY A 365 2.99 -1.25 41.77
CA GLY A 365 3.93 -0.44 41.00
C GLY A 365 3.40 0.92 40.52
N GLY A 366 2.16 1.30 40.90
CA GLY A 366 1.60 2.62 40.58
C GLY A 366 0.91 2.71 39.23
N LEU A 367 0.89 1.62 38.43
CA LEU A 367 0.18 1.57 37.14
C LEU A 367 -1.29 1.21 37.37
N VAL A 368 -2.16 1.75 36.52
CA VAL A 368 -3.61 1.47 36.57
C VAL A 368 -3.91 0.23 35.74
N ILE A 369 -4.67 -0.72 36.29
CA ILE A 369 -5.11 -1.91 35.53
C ILE A 369 -5.95 -1.43 34.32
N SER A 370 -5.65 -1.95 33.14
CA SER A 370 -6.32 -1.56 31.90
C SER A 370 -7.84 -1.73 31.99
N PRO A 371 -8.61 -0.63 31.83
CA PRO A 371 -10.08 -0.69 31.84
C PRO A 371 -10.67 -0.92 30.44
N ASN A 372 -9.85 -0.80 29.38
CA ASN A 372 -10.30 -0.71 27.99
C ASN A 372 -9.40 -1.48 27.00
N GLN A 373 -8.67 -2.49 27.50
CA GLN A 373 -7.72 -3.30 26.73
C GLN A 373 -6.43 -2.57 26.29
N GLN A 374 -6.29 -1.26 26.45
CA GLN A 374 -5.07 -0.53 26.13
C GLN A 374 -4.02 -0.69 27.24
N CYS A 375 -2.73 -0.64 26.89
CA CYS A 375 -1.62 -0.70 27.83
C CYS A 375 -0.40 0.06 27.27
N GLY A 376 0.64 0.18 28.11
CA GLY A 376 1.89 0.82 27.70
C GLY A 376 2.09 2.22 28.24
N GLY A 377 3.29 2.78 28.04
CA GLY A 377 3.71 4.06 28.60
C GLY A 377 2.85 5.25 28.24
N ASN A 378 2.26 5.25 27.05
CA ASN A 378 1.40 6.34 26.57
C ASN A 378 0.04 6.38 27.28
N THR A 379 -0.41 5.27 27.86
CA THR A 379 -1.70 5.17 28.56
C THR A 379 -1.57 5.14 30.08
N GLY A 380 -0.40 4.77 30.59
CA GLY A 380 -0.18 4.48 32.00
C GLY A 380 -0.92 3.23 32.51
N TYR A 381 -1.43 2.39 31.60
CA TYR A 381 -2.20 1.19 31.92
C TYR A 381 -1.33 -0.07 31.84
N THR A 382 -1.58 -1.02 32.76
CA THR A 382 -0.97 -2.35 32.77
C THR A 382 -2.00 -3.43 32.46
N CYS A 383 -1.54 -4.48 31.79
CA CYS A 383 -2.34 -5.68 31.54
C CYS A 383 -2.35 -6.66 32.75
N GLN A 384 -1.45 -6.47 33.69
CA GLN A 384 -1.39 -7.33 34.86
C GLN A 384 -2.69 -7.20 35.69
N GLY A 385 -3.45 -8.29 35.73
CA GLY A 385 -4.77 -8.31 36.38
C GLY A 385 -5.92 -7.79 35.53
N SER A 386 -5.69 -7.47 34.27
CA SER A 386 -6.72 -7.06 33.32
C SER A 386 -7.63 -8.22 32.91
N ALA A 387 -8.92 -7.94 32.73
CA ALA A 387 -9.88 -8.89 32.17
C ALA A 387 -9.63 -9.25 30.70
N PHE A 388 -8.78 -8.49 30.01
CA PHE A 388 -8.47 -8.65 28.58
C PHE A 388 -7.25 -9.56 28.32
N GLY A 389 -6.60 -10.08 29.37
CA GLY A 389 -5.37 -10.84 29.32
C GLY A 389 -4.23 -10.11 30.02
N SER A 390 -3.20 -10.86 30.43
CA SER A 390 -2.10 -10.33 31.25
C SER A 390 -0.93 -9.75 30.48
N CYS A 391 -0.84 -9.96 29.17
CA CYS A 391 0.29 -9.54 28.35
C CYS A 391 -0.02 -8.23 27.64
N CYS A 392 0.92 -7.29 27.65
CA CYS A 392 0.84 -6.07 26.88
C CYS A 392 1.60 -6.26 25.57
N SER A 393 0.90 -6.32 24.44
CA SER A 393 1.55 -6.41 23.15
C SER A 393 2.29 -5.12 22.81
N TRP A 394 3.27 -5.20 21.91
CA TRP A 394 3.95 -4.04 21.33
C TRP A 394 2.97 -2.97 20.81
N TYR A 395 1.80 -3.38 20.42
CA TYR A 395 0.75 -2.49 19.91
C TYR A 395 -0.04 -1.76 21.00
N GLY A 396 0.36 -1.92 22.27
CA GLY A 396 -0.29 -1.25 23.39
C GLY A 396 -1.65 -1.84 23.76
N TYR A 397 -1.85 -3.15 23.57
CA TYR A 397 -3.10 -3.83 23.94
C TYR A 397 -2.88 -5.06 24.79
N CYS A 398 -3.78 -5.28 25.74
CA CYS A 398 -3.80 -6.44 26.60
C CYS A 398 -4.40 -7.66 25.90
N GLY A 399 -3.76 -8.82 26.06
CA GLY A 399 -4.22 -10.10 25.56
C GLY A 399 -3.53 -11.26 26.24
N SER A 400 -3.91 -12.50 25.89
CA SER A 400 -3.34 -13.73 26.46
C SER A 400 -2.82 -14.72 25.42
N SER A 401 -2.97 -14.44 24.13
CA SER A 401 -2.41 -15.29 23.07
C SER A 401 -0.94 -14.99 22.80
N GLU A 402 -0.25 -15.86 22.07
CA GLU A 402 1.16 -15.71 21.67
C GLU A 402 1.44 -14.36 21.00
N SER A 403 0.49 -13.84 20.23
CA SER A 403 0.60 -12.52 19.58
C SER A 403 0.63 -11.33 20.57
N TYR A 404 0.27 -11.53 21.82
CA TYR A 404 0.36 -10.53 22.89
C TYR A 404 1.48 -10.83 23.88
N CYS A 405 1.71 -12.13 24.15
CA CYS A 405 2.61 -12.59 25.21
C CYS A 405 4.00 -12.96 24.70
N GLY A 406 4.11 -13.27 23.40
CA GLY A 406 5.35 -13.69 22.75
C GLY A 406 6.23 -12.52 22.34
N THR A 407 6.84 -12.65 21.17
CA THR A 407 7.73 -11.65 20.61
C THR A 407 7.04 -10.27 20.52
N GLY A 408 7.67 -9.24 21.12
CA GLY A 408 7.12 -7.88 21.17
C GLY A 408 6.14 -7.60 22.33
N CYS A 409 6.07 -8.47 23.30
CA CYS A 409 5.37 -8.18 24.55
C CYS A 409 6.17 -7.16 25.38
N ASP A 410 5.48 -6.12 25.88
CA ASP A 410 6.05 -5.10 26.74
C ASP A 410 6.00 -5.56 28.22
N ALA A 411 7.16 -5.94 28.74
CA ALA A 411 7.30 -6.51 30.07
C ALA A 411 7.07 -5.49 31.21
N ASP A 412 7.16 -4.20 30.93
CA ASP A 412 6.90 -3.14 31.91
C ASP A 412 5.40 -2.97 32.17
N PHE A 413 4.56 -3.35 31.20
CA PHE A 413 3.12 -3.17 31.22
C PHE A 413 2.32 -4.49 31.12
N GLY A 414 3.00 -5.66 31.07
CA GLY A 414 2.35 -6.96 30.99
C GLY A 414 3.23 -8.13 31.41
N SER A 415 2.63 -9.32 31.52
CA SER A 415 3.32 -10.57 31.84
C SER A 415 3.68 -11.29 30.54
N CYS A 416 4.91 -11.13 30.08
CA CYS A 416 5.38 -11.75 28.83
C CYS A 416 5.83 -13.19 29.04
N THR A 417 5.62 -14.06 28.03
CA THR A 417 6.23 -15.40 28.01
C THR A 417 7.75 -15.26 27.80
N PRO A 418 8.60 -15.94 28.60
CA PRO A 418 10.03 -15.91 28.37
C PRO A 418 10.36 -16.64 27.06
N SER A 419 10.49 -15.91 25.99
CA SER A 419 11.07 -16.44 24.74
C SER A 419 12.58 -16.21 24.79
N GLY A 420 13.37 -17.23 24.42
CA GLY A 420 14.84 -17.26 24.57
C GLY A 420 15.56 -15.98 24.13
N SER A 421 16.71 -15.76 24.73
CA SER A 421 17.46 -14.50 24.83
C SER A 421 18.25 -14.05 23.58
N ASP A 422 17.99 -14.53 22.40
CA ASP A 422 18.82 -14.24 21.23
C ASP A 422 18.29 -13.08 20.39
N ILE A 423 18.82 -11.87 20.64
CA ILE A 423 18.73 -10.74 19.73
C ILE A 423 19.76 -10.98 18.62
N HIS A 424 19.32 -10.99 17.35
CA HIS A 424 20.17 -11.12 16.17
C HIS A 424 20.34 -9.77 15.47
N ASP A 425 21.39 -9.62 14.69
CA ASP A 425 21.55 -8.43 13.85
C ASP A 425 20.53 -8.46 12.70
N THR A 426 19.91 -7.32 12.43
CA THR A 426 18.94 -7.22 11.36
C THR A 426 19.60 -7.39 9.99
N THR A 427 18.85 -8.02 9.07
CA THR A 427 19.25 -8.13 7.65
C THR A 427 18.35 -7.29 6.73
N ASN A 428 17.24 -6.79 7.25
CA ASN A 428 16.21 -6.07 6.50
C ASN A 428 15.87 -4.68 7.07
N GLY A 429 16.67 -4.19 8.04
CA GLY A 429 16.49 -2.88 8.65
C GLY A 429 15.37 -2.79 9.70
N LEU A 430 14.69 -3.89 10.01
CA LEU A 430 13.77 -3.94 11.15
C LEU A 430 14.50 -4.22 12.43
N CYS A 431 14.12 -3.57 13.54
CA CYS A 431 14.75 -3.73 14.83
C CYS A 431 13.73 -3.63 15.97
N GLY A 432 14.17 -3.96 17.18
CA GLY A 432 13.35 -3.86 18.37
C GLY A 432 12.79 -5.19 18.83
N PRO A 433 12.03 -5.17 19.95
CA PRO A 433 11.53 -6.38 20.60
C PRO A 433 10.55 -7.16 19.72
N GLY A 434 9.82 -6.49 18.81
CA GLY A 434 8.84 -7.12 17.93
C GLY A 434 9.44 -8.09 16.91
N VAL A 435 10.68 -7.84 16.47
CA VAL A 435 11.42 -8.70 15.53
C VAL A 435 12.65 -9.34 16.18
N ARG A 436 12.98 -8.99 17.44
CA ARG A 436 14.16 -9.45 18.19
C ARG A 436 15.46 -9.22 17.43
N ALA A 437 15.53 -8.13 16.69
CA ALA A 437 16.67 -7.77 15.90
C ALA A 437 17.27 -6.43 16.35
N SER A 438 18.61 -6.33 16.27
CA SER A 438 19.34 -5.11 16.56
C SER A 438 19.89 -4.48 15.28
N CYS A 439 20.16 -3.18 15.36
CA CYS A 439 20.79 -2.43 14.28
C CYS A 439 22.33 -2.49 14.32
N GLY A 440 22.92 -3.25 15.27
CA GLY A 440 24.35 -3.19 15.58
C GLY A 440 25.32 -3.40 14.42
N ASN A 441 24.93 -4.15 13.39
CA ASN A 441 25.73 -4.42 12.19
C ASN A 441 24.98 -4.07 10.88
N TYR A 442 24.01 -3.16 10.92
CA TYR A 442 23.23 -2.77 9.74
C TYR A 442 23.83 -1.51 9.07
N GLY A 443 25.04 -1.64 8.56
CA GLY A 443 25.77 -0.54 7.91
C GLY A 443 26.03 0.64 8.84
N ASP A 444 25.71 1.85 8.41
CA ASP A 444 25.78 3.10 9.17
C ASP A 444 24.48 3.44 9.92
N LYS A 445 23.45 2.60 9.79
CA LYS A 445 22.12 2.78 10.39
C LYS A 445 22.05 2.07 11.75
N THR A 446 22.76 2.59 12.74
CA THR A 446 22.99 1.90 14.02
C THR A 446 21.91 2.12 15.08
N CYS A 447 21.03 3.12 14.92
CA CYS A 447 19.99 3.43 15.89
C CYS A 447 18.69 2.71 15.58
N CYS A 448 18.02 2.16 16.61
CA CYS A 448 16.69 1.59 16.46
C CYS A 448 15.63 2.61 16.91
N SER A 449 14.85 3.13 15.98
CA SER A 449 13.79 4.09 16.30
C SER A 449 12.69 3.48 17.18
N GLN A 450 11.89 4.31 17.83
CA GLN A 450 10.69 3.88 18.56
C GLN A 450 9.69 3.09 17.70
N TYR A 451 9.82 3.16 16.40
CA TYR A 451 8.95 2.50 15.42
C TYR A 451 9.51 1.17 14.92
N GLY A 452 10.70 0.76 15.39
CA GLY A 452 11.29 -0.54 15.07
C GLY A 452 12.09 -0.57 13.77
N PHE A 453 12.69 0.55 13.36
CA PHE A 453 13.53 0.64 12.15
C PHE A 453 14.92 1.15 12.47
N CYS A 454 15.90 0.58 11.79
CA CYS A 454 17.28 1.02 11.85
C CYS A 454 17.52 2.28 11.00
N GLY A 455 18.20 3.25 11.57
CA GLY A 455 18.57 4.49 10.89
C GLY A 455 19.63 5.25 11.64
N ASN A 456 20.06 6.40 11.09
CA ASN A 456 21.09 7.27 11.68
C ASN A 456 20.60 8.72 11.86
N SER A 457 19.38 9.04 11.47
CA SER A 457 18.80 10.37 11.63
C SER A 457 18.35 10.65 13.08
N ALA A 458 18.08 11.91 13.39
CA ALA A 458 17.54 12.30 14.69
C ALA A 458 16.21 11.59 15.04
N ALA A 459 15.42 11.22 14.03
CA ALA A 459 14.17 10.46 14.21
C ALA A 459 14.42 9.00 14.67
N HIS A 460 15.61 8.45 14.39
CA HIS A 460 16.00 7.09 14.80
C HIS A 460 16.80 7.09 16.10
N CYS A 461 17.71 8.06 16.28
CA CYS A 461 18.66 8.11 17.38
C CYS A 461 18.21 8.96 18.57
N GLY A 462 17.20 9.83 18.36
CA GLY A 462 16.70 10.79 19.34
C GLY A 462 15.64 10.22 20.29
N ALA A 463 14.71 11.06 20.70
CA ALA A 463 13.67 10.71 21.66
C ALA A 463 12.86 9.47 21.20
N GLY A 464 12.78 8.45 22.08
CA GLY A 464 12.13 7.18 21.81
C GLY A 464 12.99 6.12 21.12
N CYS A 465 14.28 6.39 20.90
CA CYS A 465 15.23 5.38 20.43
C CYS A 465 15.31 4.20 21.41
N GLN A 466 15.34 2.98 20.86
CA GLN A 466 15.34 1.73 21.61
C GLN A 466 16.79 1.25 21.88
N GLY A 467 17.42 1.75 22.96
CA GLY A 467 18.83 1.48 23.29
C GLY A 467 19.20 0.01 23.52
N GLY A 468 18.22 -0.89 23.70
CA GLY A 468 18.47 -2.33 23.75
C GLY A 468 18.61 -3.00 22.38
N PHE A 469 18.32 -2.27 21.29
CA PHE A 469 18.29 -2.78 19.92
C PHE A 469 19.07 -1.90 18.93
N GLY A 470 19.71 -0.84 19.41
CA GLY A 470 20.54 0.05 18.63
C GLY A 470 21.24 1.10 19.50
N GLU A 471 22.11 1.90 18.88
CA GLU A 471 22.83 2.99 19.54
C GLU A 471 21.90 4.22 19.59
N CYS A 472 21.64 4.73 20.80
CA CYS A 472 20.82 5.94 21.00
C CYS A 472 21.71 7.12 21.43
N ASN A 473 21.44 8.32 20.93
CA ASN A 473 22.15 9.55 21.29
C ASN A 473 21.58 10.21 22.55
#